data_213121ac074d24d0d8694f9fd27f7551
#
_entry.id   213121ac074d24d0d8694f9fd27f7551
#
_cell.length_a   1.000
_cell.length_b   1.000
_cell.length_c   1.000
_cell.angle_alpha   90.00
_cell.angle_beta   90.00
_cell.angle_gamma   90.00
#
_symmetry.space_group_name_H-M   'P 1'
#
loop_
_entity.id
_entity.type
_entity.pdbx_description
1 polymer ?
#
loop_
_entity_poly.entity_id
_entity_poly.type
_entity_poly.pdbx_seq_one_letter_code
_entity_poly.pdbx_strand_id
1 'polypeptide(L)'
;MGQYYNPVILKKNWKQAKNPVLASLKCYDFANNGAKLMEHSYVGNRFVNAVERLLANSYKGYPFVWIGDYADNVSTKTGEHDIYDDANSFIYKDKDSSDYSKKYKELKAGLSGEMRHYKYLINYTKKQYCIIPERKEGVWQVHPLPLLTCSGNGRGGGDYGIDDERVGIWAFDRIGITDDEAEISGFKQISGEFKLDW
;
A
#
# COMPACT_ATOMS: atom_id res chain seq x y z
N MET A 1 18.71 10.97 -4.24
CA MET A 1 17.85 10.32 -5.26
C MET A 1 16.63 9.78 -4.54
N GLY A 2 15.43 10.02 -5.05
CA GLY A 2 14.21 9.53 -4.42
C GLY A 2 13.98 8.06 -4.71
N GLN A 3 13.23 7.38 -3.84
CA GLN A 3 12.83 5.98 -4.02
C GLN A 3 11.48 5.90 -4.74
N TYR A 4 11.31 4.86 -5.55
CA TYR A 4 10.05 4.53 -6.22
C TYR A 4 9.33 3.44 -5.44
N TYR A 5 8.04 3.61 -5.21
CA TYR A 5 7.25 2.72 -4.38
C TYR A 5 6.12 2.05 -5.12
N ASN A 6 5.90 0.77 -4.82
CA ASN A 6 4.76 -0.02 -5.30
C ASN A 6 3.97 -0.60 -4.12
N PRO A 7 2.64 -0.53 -4.15
CA PRO A 7 1.79 -1.28 -3.22
C PRO A 7 1.82 -2.76 -3.60
N VAL A 8 2.11 -3.61 -2.64
CA VAL A 8 2.20 -5.06 -2.84
C VAL A 8 1.33 -5.78 -1.83
N ILE A 9 0.42 -6.59 -2.34
CA ILE A 9 -0.38 -7.53 -1.57
C ILE A 9 0.34 -8.87 -1.62
N LEU A 10 0.60 -9.44 -0.46
CA LEU A 10 1.29 -10.69 -0.32
C LEU A 10 0.31 -11.85 -0.06
N LYS A 11 0.71 -13.07 -0.40
CA LYS A 11 -0.05 -14.27 -0.03
C LYS A 11 -0.14 -14.40 1.49
N LYS A 12 -1.22 -14.99 2.02
CA LYS A 12 -1.39 -15.18 3.47
C LYS A 12 -0.24 -15.97 4.10
N ASN A 13 0.34 -16.90 3.34
CA ASN A 13 1.48 -17.72 3.72
C ASN A 13 2.78 -17.27 3.04
N TRP A 14 2.95 -15.98 2.75
CA TRP A 14 4.04 -15.44 1.96
C TRP A 14 5.45 -15.83 2.45
N LYS A 15 5.63 -15.96 3.77
CA LYS A 15 6.91 -16.40 4.37
C LYS A 15 7.28 -17.86 4.04
N GLN A 16 6.35 -18.66 3.51
CA GLN A 16 6.55 -20.04 3.07
C GLN A 16 6.41 -20.19 1.55
N ALA A 17 5.97 -19.17 0.86
CA ALA A 17 5.66 -19.23 -0.56
C ALA A 17 6.90 -18.96 -1.42
N LYS A 18 7.15 -19.79 -2.42
CA LYS A 18 8.20 -19.57 -3.42
C LYS A 18 8.02 -18.24 -4.17
N ASN A 19 6.76 -17.83 -4.41
CA ASN A 19 6.40 -16.54 -4.98
C ASN A 19 5.51 -15.83 -3.97
N PRO A 20 6.03 -14.89 -3.17
CA PRO A 20 5.29 -14.26 -2.09
C PRO A 20 4.23 -13.27 -2.58
N VAL A 21 4.44 -12.62 -3.74
CA VAL A 21 3.56 -11.59 -4.28
C VAL A 21 2.26 -12.21 -4.80
N LEU A 22 1.14 -11.58 -4.46
CA LEU A 22 -0.19 -11.95 -4.90
C LEU A 22 -0.80 -10.92 -5.87
N ALA A 23 -0.60 -9.64 -5.61
CA ALA A 23 -1.02 -8.54 -6.47
C ALA A 23 -0.17 -7.29 -6.23
N SER A 24 -0.03 -6.47 -7.25
CA SER A 24 0.58 -5.14 -7.17
C SER A 24 -0.04 -4.22 -8.23
N LEU A 25 0.01 -2.92 -8.00
CA LEU A 25 -0.48 -1.89 -8.93
C LEU A 25 0.64 -0.91 -9.27
N LYS A 26 0.50 -0.22 -10.40
CA LYS A 26 1.41 0.85 -10.84
C LYS A 26 0.71 2.21 -10.81
N CYS A 27 1.40 3.22 -10.28
CA CYS A 27 0.86 4.56 -10.10
C CYS A 27 0.36 5.19 -11.41
N TYR A 28 1.11 5.07 -12.50
CA TYR A 28 0.75 5.66 -13.79
C TYR A 28 -0.51 5.07 -14.44
N ASP A 29 -0.95 3.90 -13.99
CA ASP A 29 -2.21 3.30 -14.45
C ASP A 29 -3.45 4.01 -13.90
N PHE A 30 -3.30 4.87 -12.90
CA PHE A 30 -4.37 5.59 -12.22
C PHE A 30 -4.26 7.10 -12.37
N ALA A 31 -3.73 7.57 -13.51
CA ALA A 31 -3.49 8.97 -13.80
C ALA A 31 -2.59 9.67 -12.75
N ASN A 32 -1.68 8.91 -12.16
CA ASN A 32 -0.67 9.40 -11.24
C ASN A 32 0.71 9.24 -11.87
N ASN A 33 1.41 10.33 -12.09
CA ASN A 33 2.69 10.33 -12.78
C ASN A 33 3.88 10.15 -11.84
N GLY A 34 3.64 10.17 -10.54
CA GLY A 34 4.68 10.09 -9.53
C GLY A 34 4.69 8.74 -8.82
N ALA A 35 5.86 8.08 -8.82
CA ALA A 35 6.09 6.82 -8.14
C ALA A 35 6.77 6.98 -6.77
N LYS A 36 7.20 8.21 -6.44
CA LYS A 36 7.74 8.52 -5.12
C LYS A 36 6.63 8.58 -4.09
N LEU A 37 6.96 8.26 -2.86
CA LEU A 37 5.97 8.19 -1.78
C LEU A 37 5.22 9.53 -1.61
N MET A 38 5.91 10.66 -1.65
CA MET A 38 5.30 12.00 -1.58
C MET A 38 4.35 12.33 -2.73
N GLU A 39 4.63 11.81 -3.92
CA GLU A 39 3.88 12.17 -5.13
C GLU A 39 2.48 11.57 -5.16
N HIS A 40 2.21 10.56 -4.32
CA HIS A 40 0.90 9.90 -4.29
C HIS A 40 0.28 9.74 -2.89
N SER A 41 1.03 9.95 -1.80
CA SER A 41 0.52 9.72 -0.44
C SER A 41 -0.36 10.86 0.07
N TYR A 42 -1.42 11.20 -0.66
CA TYR A 42 -2.37 12.22 -0.24
C TYR A 42 -3.83 11.75 -0.37
N VAL A 43 -4.68 12.31 0.47
CA VAL A 43 -6.12 12.03 0.48
C VAL A 43 -6.73 12.49 -0.84
N GLY A 44 -7.48 11.61 -1.50
CA GLY A 44 -8.06 11.86 -2.82
C GLY A 44 -7.13 11.53 -3.98
N ASN A 45 -5.99 10.89 -3.75
CA ASN A 45 -5.18 10.31 -4.82
C ASN A 45 -5.85 9.07 -5.40
N ARG A 46 -6.02 9.01 -6.73
CA ARG A 46 -6.69 7.88 -7.41
C ARG A 46 -5.96 6.56 -7.26
N PHE A 47 -4.64 6.59 -7.26
CA PHE A 47 -3.83 5.39 -7.08
C PHE A 47 -3.98 4.81 -5.68
N VAL A 48 -3.88 5.66 -4.64
CA VAL A 48 -4.12 5.25 -3.25
C VAL A 48 -5.54 4.72 -3.10
N ASN A 49 -6.53 5.40 -3.69
CA ASN A 49 -7.93 4.95 -3.62
C ASN A 49 -8.17 3.60 -4.31
N ALA A 50 -7.47 3.31 -5.40
CA ALA A 50 -7.51 1.98 -6.00
C ALA A 50 -6.99 0.89 -5.04
N VAL A 51 -5.90 1.17 -4.32
CA VAL A 51 -5.36 0.26 -3.30
C VAL A 51 -6.33 0.10 -2.12
N GLU A 52 -6.93 1.19 -1.64
CA GLU A 52 -7.96 1.13 -0.60
C GLU A 52 -9.11 0.19 -0.99
N ARG A 53 -9.61 0.30 -2.23
CA ARG A 53 -10.68 -0.56 -2.75
C ARG A 53 -10.30 -2.04 -2.75
N LEU A 54 -9.05 -2.38 -3.05
CA LEU A 54 -8.55 -3.75 -2.93
C LEU A 54 -8.55 -4.24 -1.48
N LEU A 55 -8.04 -3.40 -0.56
CA LEU A 55 -7.95 -3.71 0.87
C LEU A 55 -9.30 -3.66 1.59
N ALA A 56 -10.30 -2.99 1.02
CA ALA A 56 -11.68 -3.00 1.53
C ALA A 56 -12.48 -4.24 1.10
N ASN A 57 -12.06 -4.90 0.01
CA ASN A 57 -12.82 -5.98 -0.62
C ASN A 57 -11.98 -7.28 -0.76
N SER A 58 -11.45 -7.53 -1.96
CA SER A 58 -10.86 -8.83 -2.34
C SER A 58 -9.64 -9.24 -1.52
N TYR A 59 -8.91 -8.27 -0.97
CA TYR A 59 -7.66 -8.52 -0.24
C TYR A 59 -7.69 -7.99 1.21
N LYS A 60 -8.88 -7.80 1.75
CA LYS A 60 -9.06 -7.40 3.15
C LYS A 60 -8.38 -8.40 4.10
N GLY A 61 -7.52 -7.89 4.97
CA GLY A 61 -6.78 -8.71 5.93
C GLY A 61 -5.65 -9.56 5.34
N TYR A 62 -5.20 -9.26 4.12
CA TYR A 62 -3.98 -9.84 3.57
C TYR A 62 -2.75 -9.06 4.05
N PRO A 63 -1.56 -9.70 4.12
CA PRO A 63 -0.31 -8.99 4.36
C PRO A 63 -0.06 -8.00 3.22
N PHE A 64 0.37 -6.80 3.58
CA PHE A 64 0.51 -5.69 2.66
C PHE A 64 1.76 -4.86 2.96
N VAL A 65 2.39 -4.32 1.92
CA VAL A 65 3.51 -3.40 2.03
C VAL A 65 3.51 -2.41 0.86
N TRP A 66 3.88 -1.18 1.14
CA TRP A 66 4.22 -0.18 0.13
C TRP A 66 5.74 -0.21 -0.01
N ILE A 67 6.26 -1.01 -0.95
CA ILE A 67 7.68 -1.37 -1.05
C ILE A 67 8.45 -0.40 -1.94
N GLY A 68 9.57 0.09 -1.46
CA GLY A 68 10.52 0.93 -2.21
C GLY A 68 11.56 0.12 -2.97
N ASP A 69 12.10 0.68 -4.06
CA ASP A 69 13.13 0.06 -4.91
C ASP A 69 14.51 -0.08 -4.24
N TYR A 70 14.71 0.54 -3.09
CA TYR A 70 15.90 0.37 -2.25
C TYR A 70 15.59 -0.34 -0.92
N ALA A 71 14.45 -1.04 -0.83
CA ALA A 71 14.15 -1.83 0.35
C ALA A 71 15.07 -3.05 0.46
N ASP A 72 15.42 -3.41 1.68
CA ASP A 72 16.17 -4.63 1.94
C ASP A 72 15.40 -5.88 1.54
N ASN A 73 16.13 -6.91 1.13
CA ASN A 73 15.58 -8.23 0.88
C ASN A 73 14.93 -8.80 2.14
N VAL A 74 13.87 -9.56 1.95
CA VAL A 74 13.14 -10.19 3.05
C VAL A 74 13.42 -11.68 3.08
N SER A 75 13.95 -12.15 4.22
CA SER A 75 14.18 -13.56 4.46
C SER A 75 12.86 -14.32 4.67
N THR A 76 12.70 -15.39 3.91
CA THR A 76 11.57 -16.32 4.02
C THR A 76 12.08 -17.77 4.19
N LYS A 77 11.17 -18.71 4.40
CA LYS A 77 11.54 -20.15 4.43
C LYS A 77 12.02 -20.68 3.07
N THR A 78 11.75 -19.97 2.00
CA THR A 78 12.11 -20.37 0.63
C THR A 78 13.32 -19.63 0.09
N GLY A 79 13.91 -18.72 0.86
CA GLY A 79 15.09 -17.92 0.51
C GLY A 79 14.88 -16.42 0.71
N GLU A 80 15.84 -15.67 0.22
CA GLU A 80 15.78 -14.21 0.17
C GLU A 80 14.90 -13.74 -1.00
N HIS A 81 14.05 -12.75 -0.75
CA HIS A 81 13.16 -12.15 -1.76
C HIS A 81 13.35 -10.64 -1.81
N ASP A 82 13.62 -10.13 -2.98
CA ASP A 82 13.42 -8.74 -3.32
C ASP A 82 11.94 -8.55 -3.68
N ILE A 83 11.15 -8.05 -2.72
CA ILE A 83 9.70 -7.90 -2.91
C ILE A 83 9.37 -6.85 -3.98
N TYR A 84 10.22 -5.82 -4.16
CA TYR A 84 10.01 -4.82 -5.21
C TYR A 84 10.22 -5.44 -6.60
N ASP A 85 11.30 -6.18 -6.79
CA ASP A 85 11.59 -6.87 -8.06
C ASP A 85 10.63 -8.02 -8.32
N ASP A 86 10.23 -8.77 -7.30
CA ASP A 86 9.19 -9.78 -7.40
C ASP A 86 7.86 -9.15 -7.85
N ALA A 87 7.47 -7.99 -7.32
CA ALA A 87 6.28 -7.25 -7.73
C ALA A 87 6.39 -6.71 -9.16
N ASN A 88 7.55 -6.20 -9.56
CA ASN A 88 7.82 -5.76 -10.93
C ASN A 88 7.74 -6.92 -11.91
N SER A 89 8.35 -8.05 -11.55
CA SER A 89 8.29 -9.28 -12.35
C SER A 89 6.85 -9.77 -12.50
N PHE A 90 6.04 -9.66 -11.44
CA PHE A 90 4.62 -9.99 -11.46
C PHE A 90 3.85 -9.15 -12.49
N ILE A 91 4.21 -7.87 -12.68
CA ILE A 91 3.54 -6.97 -13.60
C ILE A 91 4.11 -7.07 -15.03
N TYR A 92 5.43 -7.34 -15.19
CA TYR A 92 6.12 -7.23 -16.47
C TYR A 92 6.49 -8.57 -17.13
N LYS A 93 6.74 -9.64 -16.37
CA LYS A 93 7.12 -10.94 -16.94
C LYS A 93 6.02 -11.61 -17.75
N ASP A 94 4.79 -11.21 -17.53
CA ASP A 94 3.63 -11.75 -18.22
C ASP A 94 3.11 -10.87 -19.36
N LYS A 95 3.93 -9.99 -19.92
CA LYS A 95 3.60 -9.34 -21.19
C LYS A 95 3.26 -10.35 -22.29
N ASP A 96 3.83 -11.57 -22.19
CA ASP A 96 3.63 -12.66 -23.16
C ASP A 96 2.59 -13.71 -22.72
N SER A 97 2.12 -13.71 -21.46
CA SER A 97 1.02 -14.57 -21.04
C SER A 97 -0.31 -13.82 -21.14
N SER A 98 -1.13 -14.25 -22.12
CA SER A 98 -2.44 -13.65 -22.39
C SER A 98 -3.38 -13.62 -21.19
N ASP A 99 -3.22 -14.54 -20.23
CA ASP A 99 -4.11 -14.70 -19.08
C ASP A 99 -3.81 -13.70 -17.97
N TYR A 100 -2.55 -13.37 -17.74
CA TYR A 100 -2.14 -12.43 -16.70
C TYR A 100 -2.43 -10.96 -17.09
N SER A 101 -2.07 -10.60 -18.32
CA SER A 101 -2.41 -9.28 -18.87
C SER A 101 -3.91 -9.01 -18.84
N LYS A 102 -4.73 -10.05 -19.03
CA LYS A 102 -6.20 -9.96 -18.92
C LYS A 102 -6.64 -9.70 -17.48
N LYS A 103 -6.16 -10.50 -16.50
CA LYS A 103 -6.47 -10.30 -15.07
C LYS A 103 -6.06 -8.91 -14.57
N TYR A 104 -4.88 -8.43 -14.95
CA TYR A 104 -4.43 -7.10 -14.55
C TYR A 104 -5.30 -5.99 -15.16
N LYS A 105 -5.69 -6.12 -16.44
CA LYS A 105 -6.60 -5.18 -17.10
C LYS A 105 -7.98 -5.19 -16.47
N GLU A 106 -8.52 -6.35 -16.13
CA GLU A 106 -9.80 -6.49 -15.43
C GLU A 106 -9.75 -5.86 -14.04
N LEU A 107 -8.67 -6.11 -13.27
CA LEU A 107 -8.44 -5.50 -11.98
C LEU A 107 -8.39 -3.97 -12.09
N LYS A 108 -7.58 -3.45 -13.00
CA LYS A 108 -7.46 -2.02 -13.27
C LYS A 108 -8.79 -1.39 -13.68
N ALA A 109 -9.53 -2.02 -14.60
CA ALA A 109 -10.83 -1.53 -15.03
C ALA A 109 -11.85 -1.48 -13.89
N GLY A 110 -11.85 -2.48 -13.02
CA GLY A 110 -12.70 -2.52 -11.82
C GLY A 110 -12.35 -1.45 -10.77
N LEU A 111 -11.14 -0.90 -10.82
CA LEU A 111 -10.65 0.11 -9.88
C LEU A 111 -10.72 1.55 -10.43
N SER A 112 -10.93 1.72 -11.74
CA SER A 112 -10.97 3.03 -12.43
C SER A 112 -12.37 3.69 -12.38
N GLY A 113 -13.04 3.66 -11.22
CA GLY A 113 -14.34 4.30 -11.01
C GLY A 113 -14.25 5.62 -10.25
N GLU A 114 -15.40 6.10 -9.78
CA GLU A 114 -15.44 7.21 -8.84
C GLU A 114 -14.65 6.89 -7.57
N MET A 115 -13.97 7.90 -7.05
CA MET A 115 -13.24 7.77 -5.79
C MET A 115 -14.24 7.56 -4.65
N ARG A 116 -13.95 6.58 -3.80
CA ARG A 116 -14.69 6.32 -2.59
C ARG A 116 -13.87 6.77 -1.38
N HIS A 117 -14.45 7.54 -0.52
CA HIS A 117 -13.86 7.83 0.78
C HIS A 117 -14.17 6.69 1.74
N TYR A 118 -13.14 6.20 2.43
CA TYR A 118 -13.24 5.20 3.49
C TYR A 118 -12.86 5.83 4.82
N LYS A 119 -13.43 5.32 5.91
CA LYS A 119 -13.28 5.93 7.23
C LYS A 119 -12.11 5.37 8.03
N TYR A 120 -11.89 4.05 7.96
CA TYR A 120 -10.93 3.37 8.81
C TYR A 120 -9.91 2.57 8.02
N LEU A 121 -8.64 2.75 8.38
CA LEU A 121 -7.53 1.88 8.00
C LEU A 121 -7.20 0.99 9.20
N ILE A 122 -7.17 -0.34 9.00
CA ILE A 122 -7.06 -1.35 10.04
C ILE A 122 -5.79 -2.18 9.88
N ASN A 123 -5.10 -2.39 10.99
CA ASN A 123 -4.05 -3.40 11.13
C ASN A 123 -4.54 -4.57 12.00
N TYR A 124 -4.88 -5.68 11.36
CA TYR A 124 -5.36 -6.88 12.04
C TYR A 124 -4.26 -7.62 12.82
N THR A 125 -2.99 -7.45 12.43
CA THR A 125 -1.85 -8.08 13.10
C THR A 125 -1.62 -7.46 14.48
N LYS A 126 -1.64 -6.13 14.55
CA LYS A 126 -1.39 -5.37 15.77
C LYS A 126 -2.65 -5.00 16.53
N LYS A 127 -3.83 -5.31 15.99
CA LYS A 127 -5.12 -4.86 16.51
C LYS A 127 -5.14 -3.33 16.72
N GLN A 128 -4.76 -2.61 15.68
CA GLN A 128 -4.72 -1.16 15.64
C GLN A 128 -5.56 -0.63 14.47
N TYR A 129 -6.04 0.58 14.59
CA TYR A 129 -6.66 1.29 13.49
C TYR A 129 -6.32 2.79 13.54
N CYS A 130 -6.46 3.46 12.42
CA CYS A 130 -6.51 4.91 12.37
C CYS A 130 -7.68 5.40 11.51
N ILE A 131 -8.08 6.64 11.76
CA ILE A 131 -9.08 7.33 10.93
C ILE A 131 -8.35 7.90 9.71
N ILE A 132 -8.89 7.64 8.53
CA ILE A 132 -8.42 8.26 7.29
C ILE A 132 -8.99 9.68 7.25
N PRO A 133 -8.16 10.73 7.09
CA PRO A 133 -8.64 12.10 7.05
C PRO A 133 -9.67 12.31 5.94
N GLU A 134 -10.73 13.07 6.21
CA GLU A 134 -11.68 13.48 5.19
C GLU A 134 -11.02 14.45 4.21
N ARG A 135 -11.34 14.28 2.93
CA ARG A 135 -10.86 15.21 1.90
C ARG A 135 -11.45 16.60 2.12
N LYS A 136 -10.58 17.58 2.31
CA LYS A 136 -10.95 19.01 2.37
C LYS A 136 -10.53 19.69 1.08
N GLU A 137 -11.46 20.48 0.50
CA GLU A 137 -11.17 21.23 -0.72
C GLU A 137 -10.07 22.26 -0.47
N GLY A 138 -9.12 22.34 -1.40
CA GLY A 138 -7.97 23.27 -1.29
C GLY A 138 -6.94 22.91 -0.22
N VAL A 139 -7.12 21.82 0.51
CA VAL A 139 -6.15 21.38 1.55
C VAL A 139 -5.48 20.08 1.11
N TRP A 140 -4.15 20.11 1.04
CA TRP A 140 -3.37 18.91 0.85
C TRP A 140 -3.21 18.17 2.19
N GLN A 141 -3.63 16.92 2.25
CA GLN A 141 -3.59 16.10 3.46
C GLN A 141 -2.92 14.77 3.15
N VAL A 142 -2.01 14.35 4.03
CA VAL A 142 -1.35 13.05 3.91
C VAL A 142 -2.34 11.92 4.10
N HIS A 143 -2.24 10.89 3.25
CA HIS A 143 -2.98 9.65 3.42
C HIS A 143 -2.15 8.65 4.25
N PRO A 144 -2.68 8.11 5.37
CA PRO A 144 -1.90 7.27 6.27
C PRO A 144 -1.47 5.92 5.68
N LEU A 145 -2.21 5.36 4.72
CA LEU A 145 -1.95 4.02 4.20
C LEU A 145 -0.53 3.86 3.63
N PRO A 146 -0.05 4.70 2.68
CA PRO A 146 1.30 4.53 2.17
C PRO A 146 2.37 4.71 3.24
N LEU A 147 2.22 5.67 4.15
CA LEU A 147 3.21 5.97 5.17
C LEU A 147 3.31 4.89 6.24
N LEU A 148 2.19 4.44 6.77
CA LEU A 148 2.18 3.39 7.80
C LEU A 148 2.71 2.05 7.27
N THR A 149 2.57 1.78 5.97
CA THR A 149 2.88 0.49 5.36
C THR A 149 4.12 0.49 4.49
N CYS A 150 4.84 1.62 4.36
CA CYS A 150 6.03 1.64 3.51
C CYS A 150 7.20 0.83 4.11
N SER A 151 8.01 0.29 3.21
CA SER A 151 9.30 -0.31 3.52
C SER A 151 10.29 0.10 2.44
N GLY A 152 11.37 0.74 2.85
CA GLY A 152 12.39 1.26 1.96
C GLY A 152 13.68 1.52 2.74
N ASN A 153 14.68 2.10 2.10
CA ASN A 153 15.89 2.52 2.77
C ASN A 153 15.56 3.66 3.75
N GLY A 154 15.85 3.47 5.03
CA GLY A 154 15.56 4.45 6.06
C GLY A 154 14.06 4.68 6.32
N ARG A 155 13.27 3.62 6.33
CA ARG A 155 11.82 3.66 6.68
C ARG A 155 10.96 4.57 5.82
N GLY A 156 11.13 4.57 4.55
CA GLY A 156 10.36 5.42 3.64
C GLY A 156 11.24 6.40 2.88
N GLY A 157 12.53 6.34 3.15
CA GLY A 157 13.57 7.07 2.42
C GLY A 157 13.45 8.58 2.53
N GLY A 158 14.46 9.27 2.03
CA GLY A 158 14.59 10.73 2.09
C GLY A 158 13.55 11.52 1.28
N ASP A 159 12.48 10.90 0.82
CA ASP A 159 11.39 11.58 0.11
C ASP A 159 10.43 12.27 1.06
N TYR A 160 10.33 11.79 2.29
CA TYR A 160 9.67 12.47 3.38
C TYR A 160 10.73 12.98 4.35
N GLY A 161 10.89 14.28 4.44
CA GLY A 161 11.67 14.92 5.51
C GLY A 161 11.01 14.71 6.90
N ILE A 162 10.25 13.63 7.07
CA ILE A 162 9.51 13.35 8.29
C ILE A 162 10.32 12.39 9.15
N ASP A 163 10.79 12.88 10.26
CA ASP A 163 11.28 12.07 11.37
C ASP A 163 10.08 11.60 12.23
N ASP A 164 9.20 10.79 11.63
CA ASP A 164 8.04 10.22 12.31
C ASP A 164 8.25 8.72 12.49
N GLU A 165 8.36 8.28 13.73
CA GLU A 165 8.59 6.88 14.09
C GLU A 165 7.48 5.92 13.61
N ARG A 166 6.31 6.47 13.24
CA ARG A 166 5.17 5.69 12.72
C ARG A 166 5.35 5.29 11.25
N VAL A 167 6.29 5.89 10.52
CA VAL A 167 6.53 5.55 9.11
C VAL A 167 7.01 4.10 9.03
N GLY A 168 6.29 3.29 8.24
CA GLY A 168 6.60 1.87 8.02
C GLY A 168 6.27 0.91 9.16
N ILE A 169 5.65 1.37 10.25
CA ILE A 169 5.38 0.48 11.41
C ILE A 169 4.38 -0.63 11.11
N TRP A 170 3.62 -0.54 10.03
CA TRP A 170 2.63 -1.54 9.60
C TRP A 170 3.06 -2.32 8.34
N ALA A 171 4.30 -2.13 7.87
CA ALA A 171 4.82 -2.87 6.73
C ALA A 171 4.73 -4.38 6.96
N PHE A 172 4.26 -5.11 5.95
CA PHE A 172 4.06 -6.57 5.96
C PHE A 172 2.97 -7.09 6.92
N ASP A 173 2.30 -6.23 7.65
CA ASP A 173 1.17 -6.60 8.49
C ASP A 173 -0.11 -6.86 7.65
N ARG A 174 -1.09 -7.50 8.27
CA ARG A 174 -2.40 -7.75 7.68
C ARG A 174 -3.23 -6.48 7.75
N ILE A 175 -3.51 -5.90 6.58
CA ILE A 175 -4.16 -4.59 6.45
C ILE A 175 -5.56 -4.73 5.86
N GLY A 176 -6.45 -3.85 6.28
CA GLY A 176 -7.79 -3.72 5.71
C GLY A 176 -8.29 -2.29 5.78
N ILE A 177 -9.34 -2.06 5.02
CA ILE A 177 -10.06 -0.77 4.93
C ILE A 177 -11.54 -1.06 5.19
N THR A 178 -12.21 -0.20 5.95
CA THR A 178 -13.64 -0.34 6.24
C THR A 178 -14.30 0.98 6.59
N ASP A 179 -15.64 1.01 6.46
CA ASP A 179 -16.50 2.05 7.02
C ASP A 179 -17.27 1.52 8.26
N ASP A 180 -17.16 0.22 8.55
CA ASP A 180 -17.89 -0.44 9.63
C ASP A 180 -17.16 -0.29 10.97
N GLU A 181 -17.76 0.43 11.89
CA GLU A 181 -17.25 0.62 13.26
C GLU A 181 -17.20 -0.67 14.09
N ALA A 182 -18.00 -1.67 13.75
CA ALA A 182 -17.96 -2.94 14.44
C ALA A 182 -16.63 -3.69 14.21
N GLU A 183 -16.00 -3.50 13.05
CA GLU A 183 -14.73 -4.15 12.73
C GLU A 183 -13.53 -3.63 13.54
N ILE A 184 -13.61 -2.41 14.04
CA ILE A 184 -12.55 -1.80 14.87
C ILE A 184 -12.79 -1.97 16.37
N SER A 185 -13.90 -2.62 16.75
CA SER A 185 -14.22 -2.86 18.15
C SER A 185 -13.12 -3.65 18.86
N GLY A 186 -12.61 -3.11 19.97
CA GLY A 186 -11.48 -3.70 20.70
C GLY A 186 -10.10 -3.46 20.10
N PHE A 187 -9.98 -2.67 19.03
CA PHE A 187 -8.70 -2.27 18.44
C PHE A 187 -8.23 -0.94 19.05
N LYS A 188 -6.92 -0.78 19.17
CA LYS A 188 -6.34 0.47 19.66
C LYS A 188 -6.25 1.50 18.53
N GLN A 189 -6.82 2.67 18.73
CA GLN A 189 -6.64 3.79 17.81
C GLN A 189 -5.21 4.36 17.89
N ILE A 190 -4.63 4.63 16.74
CA ILE A 190 -3.41 5.44 16.59
C ILE A 190 -3.73 6.66 15.73
N SER A 191 -2.91 7.70 15.77
CA SER A 191 -3.07 8.85 14.89
C SER A 191 -2.79 8.46 13.43
N GLY A 192 -3.69 8.82 12.53
CA GLY A 192 -3.51 8.77 11.06
C GLY A 192 -3.01 10.10 10.48
N GLU A 193 -2.85 11.12 11.31
CA GLU A 193 -2.36 12.43 10.88
C GLU A 193 -0.83 12.44 10.86
N PHE A 194 -0.26 12.76 9.71
CA PHE A 194 1.16 13.02 9.52
C PHE A 194 1.36 14.50 9.24
N LYS A 195 2.27 15.12 9.97
CA LYS A 195 2.69 16.49 9.70
C LYS A 195 3.87 16.46 8.73
N LEU A 196 3.79 17.27 7.71
CA LEU A 196 4.92 17.52 6.82
C LEU A 196 5.61 18.80 7.32
N ASP A 197 6.84 18.69 7.66
CA ASP A 197 7.70 19.86 7.90
C ASP A 197 8.27 20.28 6.53
N TRP A 198 7.65 21.30 5.94
CA TRP A 198 8.12 21.95 4.71
C TRP A 198 9.15 23.04 5.05
#